data_68c352079f3fcfb20b1bde12d19aa2d3
#
_entry.id   68c352079f3fcfb20b1bde12d19aa2d3
#
_cell.length_a   1.000
_cell.length_b   1.000
_cell.length_c   1.000
_cell.angle_alpha   90.00
_cell.angle_beta   90.00
_cell.angle_gamma   90.00
#
_symmetry.space_group_name_H-M   'P 1'
#
loop_
_entity.id
_entity.type
_entity.pdbx_description
1 polymer ?
#
loop_
_entity_poly.entity_id
_entity_poly.type
_entity_poly.pdbx_seq_one_letter_code
_entity_poly.pdbx_strand_id
1 'polypeptide(L)'
;MSEVNEETLRAREALAGHYKEVLGLLGEDVEREGLLKTPERVAKAMQFLTKGYHEDPEAVLRSAMFQEEDYKQMVIVKDIDFFSLCEHHMLPFFGKAHVAYIPKKYITGLSKIPRVVDIFARRLQIQERMTMQIKDCIQRTLDPLGVMVVIEAQHMCCLLYTSPSPRD
;
A
#
# COMPACT_ATOMS: atom_id res chain seq x y z
N MET A 1 8.95 3.44 19.89
CA MET A 1 8.97 2.00 19.52
C MET A 1 7.65 1.46 19.99
N SER A 2 6.69 1.21 19.07
CA SER A 2 5.39 0.62 19.42
C SER A 2 5.63 -0.80 19.91
N GLU A 3 5.02 -1.15 21.03
CA GLU A 3 4.95 -2.53 21.52
C GLU A 3 4.47 -3.42 20.37
N VAL A 4 5.33 -4.34 19.95
CA VAL A 4 4.94 -5.36 18.97
C VAL A 4 3.97 -6.27 19.72
N ASN A 5 2.68 -6.18 19.36
CA ASN A 5 1.63 -6.98 19.97
C ASN A 5 1.99 -8.48 19.85
N GLU A 6 1.71 -9.25 20.88
CA GLU A 6 1.95 -10.69 20.94
C GLU A 6 1.33 -11.44 19.75
N GLU A 7 0.17 -11.01 19.29
CA GLU A 7 -0.49 -11.53 18.10
C GLU A 7 0.37 -11.32 16.82
N THR A 8 0.99 -10.16 16.67
CA THR A 8 1.88 -9.85 15.55
C THR A 8 3.12 -10.75 15.55
N LEU A 9 3.66 -11.06 16.73
CA LEU A 9 4.79 -11.97 16.87
C LEU A 9 4.41 -13.41 16.48
N ARG A 10 3.30 -13.93 17.01
CA ARG A 10 2.79 -15.27 16.66
C ARG A 10 2.52 -15.41 15.16
N ALA A 11 1.89 -14.40 14.55
CA ALA A 11 1.67 -14.39 13.11
C ALA A 11 2.99 -14.40 12.32
N ARG A 12 4.01 -13.69 12.80
CA ARG A 12 5.35 -13.68 12.18
C ARG A 12 6.03 -15.03 12.25
N GLU A 13 5.97 -15.70 13.40
CA GLU A 13 6.56 -17.03 13.58
C GLU A 13 5.87 -18.06 12.67
N ALA A 14 4.54 -18.02 12.59
CA ALA A 14 3.77 -18.88 11.68
C ALA A 14 4.14 -18.63 10.21
N LEU A 15 4.20 -17.37 9.78
CA LEU A 15 4.63 -16.99 8.44
C LEU A 15 6.04 -17.48 8.15
N ALA A 16 6.98 -17.33 9.08
CA ALA A 16 8.36 -17.80 8.89
C ALA A 16 8.41 -19.32 8.72
N GLY A 17 7.61 -20.09 9.48
CA GLY A 17 7.47 -21.54 9.30
C GLY A 17 7.03 -21.90 7.88
N HIS A 18 5.95 -21.28 7.40
CA HIS A 18 5.45 -21.52 6.03
C HIS A 18 6.46 -21.13 4.94
N TYR A 19 7.20 -20.03 5.12
CA TYR A 19 8.25 -19.65 4.16
C TYR A 19 9.43 -20.62 4.15
N LYS A 20 9.78 -21.23 5.29
CA LYS A 20 10.78 -22.31 5.34
C LYS A 20 10.31 -23.51 4.52
N GLU A 21 9.05 -23.90 4.65
CA GLU A 21 8.44 -24.98 3.85
C GLU A 21 8.46 -24.65 2.35
N VAL A 22 8.05 -23.43 1.97
CA VAL A 22 8.07 -22.97 0.58
C VAL A 22 9.47 -23.08 -0.03
N LEU A 23 10.52 -22.64 0.68
CA LEU A 23 11.90 -22.75 0.21
C LEU A 23 12.30 -24.22 -0.06
N GLY A 24 11.95 -25.14 0.83
CA GLY A 24 12.19 -26.56 0.62
C GLY A 24 11.44 -27.13 -0.59
N LEU A 25 10.18 -26.74 -0.79
CA LEU A 25 9.37 -27.15 -1.95
C LEU A 25 9.90 -26.60 -3.29
N LEU A 26 10.59 -25.45 -3.26
CA LEU A 26 11.29 -24.89 -4.41
C LEU A 26 12.61 -25.62 -4.74
N GLY A 27 13.03 -26.57 -3.90
CA GLY A 27 14.26 -27.34 -4.08
C GLY A 27 15.51 -26.70 -3.46
N GLU A 28 15.35 -25.71 -2.60
CA GLU A 28 16.45 -25.06 -1.91
C GLU A 28 16.89 -25.82 -0.66
N ASP A 29 18.19 -25.80 -0.37
CA ASP A 29 18.72 -26.23 0.92
C ASP A 29 18.47 -25.16 1.97
N VAL A 30 17.45 -25.36 2.79
CA VAL A 30 17.03 -24.41 3.82
C VAL A 30 18.05 -24.22 4.94
N GLU A 31 19.02 -25.14 5.06
CA GLU A 31 20.06 -25.08 6.09
C GLU A 31 21.34 -24.38 5.58
N ARG A 32 21.44 -24.04 4.30
CA ARG A 32 22.58 -23.27 3.81
C ARG A 32 22.62 -21.87 4.44
N GLU A 33 23.83 -21.38 4.73
CA GLU A 33 24.08 -20.15 5.48
C GLU A 33 23.26 -18.94 4.97
N GLY A 34 23.15 -18.78 3.65
CA GLY A 34 22.43 -17.67 3.02
C GLY A 34 20.92 -17.69 3.26
N LEU A 35 20.32 -18.84 3.57
CA LEU A 35 18.87 -19.01 3.75
C LEU A 35 18.44 -19.15 5.21
N LEU A 36 19.33 -19.41 6.16
CA LEU A 36 18.98 -19.62 7.56
C LEU A 36 18.06 -18.53 8.15
N LYS A 37 18.27 -17.26 7.77
CA LYS A 37 17.48 -16.12 8.24
C LYS A 37 16.40 -15.65 7.25
N THR A 38 16.32 -16.28 6.08
CA THR A 38 15.39 -15.84 5.01
C THR A 38 13.92 -15.98 5.42
N PRO A 39 13.47 -17.08 6.05
CA PRO A 39 12.07 -17.22 6.48
C PRO A 39 11.61 -16.05 7.38
N GLU A 40 12.41 -15.72 8.39
CA GLU A 40 12.09 -14.62 9.30
C GLU A 40 12.11 -13.25 8.59
N ARG A 41 13.08 -13.03 7.71
CA ARG A 41 13.19 -11.78 6.95
C ARG A 41 11.99 -11.59 6.01
N VAL A 42 11.57 -12.66 5.33
CA VAL A 42 10.40 -12.61 4.45
C VAL A 42 9.13 -12.37 5.26
N ALA A 43 8.95 -13.05 6.39
CA ALA A 43 7.80 -12.82 7.26
C ALA A 43 7.69 -11.37 7.74
N LYS A 44 8.81 -10.75 8.16
CA LYS A 44 8.86 -9.33 8.53
C LYS A 44 8.54 -8.41 7.34
N ALA A 45 9.10 -8.72 6.17
CA ALA A 45 8.85 -7.95 4.96
C ALA A 45 7.37 -7.98 4.58
N MET A 46 6.73 -9.16 4.61
CA MET A 46 5.32 -9.31 4.29
C MET A 46 4.43 -8.56 5.28
N GLN A 47 4.70 -8.63 6.58
CA GLN A 47 3.97 -7.83 7.56
C GLN A 47 4.08 -6.33 7.30
N PHE A 48 5.28 -5.85 6.93
CA PHE A 48 5.48 -4.45 6.57
C PHE A 48 4.75 -4.06 5.28
N LEU A 49 4.83 -4.90 4.25
CA LEU A 49 4.20 -4.67 2.96
C LEU A 49 2.67 -4.75 3.01
N THR A 50 2.11 -5.32 4.08
CA THR A 50 0.66 -5.46 4.28
C THR A 50 0.15 -4.72 5.51
N LYS A 51 0.96 -3.86 6.14
CA LYS A 51 0.60 -3.11 7.36
C LYS A 51 -0.66 -2.26 7.20
N GLY A 52 -0.96 -1.80 5.99
CA GLY A 52 -2.11 -0.97 5.70
C GLY A 52 -3.47 -1.63 5.98
N TYR A 53 -3.53 -2.94 6.18
CA TYR A 53 -4.75 -3.60 6.66
C TYR A 53 -5.10 -3.25 8.11
N HIS A 54 -4.12 -2.80 8.89
CA HIS A 54 -4.26 -2.46 10.31
C HIS A 54 -4.24 -0.95 10.58
N GLU A 55 -4.28 -0.14 9.52
CA GLU A 55 -4.24 1.31 9.61
C GLU A 55 -5.55 1.94 9.11
N ASP A 56 -6.01 3.02 9.76
CA ASP A 56 -7.21 3.76 9.37
C ASP A 56 -6.82 5.02 8.57
N PRO A 57 -7.04 5.02 7.24
CA PRO A 57 -6.71 6.15 6.39
C PRO A 57 -7.59 7.39 6.65
N GLU A 58 -8.85 7.20 7.09
CA GLU A 58 -9.72 8.32 7.39
C GLU A 58 -9.28 9.02 8.68
N ALA A 59 -8.85 8.27 9.71
CA ALA A 59 -8.29 8.84 10.92
C ALA A 59 -7.03 9.66 10.63
N VAL A 60 -6.21 9.23 9.68
CA VAL A 60 -5.04 9.99 9.23
C VAL A 60 -5.44 11.33 8.65
N LEU A 61 -6.45 11.38 7.77
CA LEU A 61 -6.94 12.65 7.20
C LEU A 61 -7.50 13.55 8.29
N ARG A 62 -8.35 13.01 9.18
CA ARG A 62 -8.98 13.76 10.27
C ARG A 62 -7.97 14.33 11.27
N SER A 63 -6.83 13.68 11.46
CA SER A 63 -5.81 14.12 12.44
C SER A 63 -5.17 15.49 12.13
N ALA A 64 -5.35 16.00 10.91
CA ALA A 64 -4.89 17.33 10.51
C ALA A 64 -5.91 18.01 9.56
N MET A 65 -7.18 17.75 9.80
CA MET A 65 -8.30 18.38 9.09
C MET A 65 -8.68 19.68 9.79
N PHE A 66 -8.88 20.73 9.03
CA PHE A 66 -9.33 22.03 9.53
C PHE A 66 -10.26 22.72 8.54
N GLN A 67 -11.08 23.63 9.05
CA GLN A 67 -12.01 24.42 8.22
C GLN A 67 -11.26 25.57 7.54
N GLU A 68 -11.54 25.75 6.25
CA GLU A 68 -11.04 26.86 5.45
C GLU A 68 -12.07 27.22 4.38
N GLU A 69 -13.00 28.09 4.73
CA GLU A 69 -14.17 28.39 3.88
C GLU A 69 -13.84 29.28 2.68
N ASP A 70 -12.77 30.08 2.78
CA ASP A 70 -12.37 31.01 1.74
C ASP A 70 -11.48 30.37 0.66
N TYR A 71 -10.92 29.18 0.94
CA TYR A 71 -10.04 28.49 0.01
C TYR A 71 -10.83 27.62 -0.98
N LYS A 72 -10.99 28.13 -2.19
CA LYS A 72 -11.75 27.45 -3.28
C LYS A 72 -10.88 26.94 -4.42
N GLN A 73 -9.56 27.01 -4.27
CA GLN A 73 -8.66 26.54 -5.31
C GLN A 73 -8.40 25.04 -5.17
N MET A 74 -8.08 24.41 -6.31
CA MET A 74 -7.69 23.02 -6.33
C MET A 74 -6.38 22.80 -5.56
N VAL A 75 -6.40 21.86 -4.61
CA VAL A 75 -5.19 21.33 -3.95
C VAL A 75 -4.68 20.17 -4.78
N ILE A 76 -3.39 20.19 -5.14
CA ILE A 76 -2.74 19.12 -5.91
C ILE A 76 -1.51 18.65 -5.17
N VAL A 77 -1.43 17.34 -4.91
CA VAL A 77 -0.26 16.66 -4.37
C VAL A 77 0.22 15.65 -5.42
N LYS A 78 1.38 15.93 -6.01
CA LYS A 78 1.93 15.15 -7.12
C LYS A 78 3.12 14.32 -6.70
N ASP A 79 3.45 13.35 -7.55
CA ASP A 79 4.68 12.56 -7.50
C ASP A 79 4.87 11.81 -6.18
N ILE A 80 3.75 11.33 -5.61
CA ILE A 80 3.75 10.53 -4.39
C ILE A 80 4.27 9.14 -4.74
N ASP A 81 5.45 8.78 -4.24
CA ASP A 81 5.97 7.43 -4.40
C ASP A 81 5.10 6.41 -3.66
N PHE A 82 4.81 5.31 -4.30
CA PHE A 82 4.15 4.17 -3.67
C PHE A 82 4.78 2.84 -4.10
N PHE A 83 4.66 1.85 -3.21
CA PHE A 83 5.09 0.48 -3.40
C PHE A 83 4.00 -0.45 -2.89
N SER A 84 3.52 -1.35 -3.73
CA SER A 84 2.42 -2.26 -3.43
C SER A 84 2.72 -3.68 -3.89
N LEU A 85 1.87 -4.62 -3.50
CA LEU A 85 1.91 -6.00 -3.97
C LEU A 85 0.65 -6.30 -4.80
N CYS A 86 0.86 -6.83 -5.99
CA CYS A 86 -0.22 -7.32 -6.85
C CYS A 86 -0.91 -8.51 -6.16
N GLU A 87 -2.23 -8.46 -6.02
CA GLU A 87 -2.98 -9.53 -5.35
C GLU A 87 -2.94 -10.87 -6.08
N HIS A 88 -2.73 -10.86 -7.41
CA HIS A 88 -2.73 -12.09 -8.21
C HIS A 88 -1.45 -12.91 -8.07
N HIS A 89 -0.31 -12.26 -7.87
CA HIS A 89 1.00 -12.92 -7.90
C HIS A 89 1.86 -12.61 -6.66
N MET A 90 1.40 -11.72 -5.77
CA MET A 90 2.19 -11.19 -4.65
C MET A 90 3.53 -10.57 -5.09
N LEU A 91 3.65 -10.17 -6.35
CA LEU A 91 4.80 -9.46 -6.88
C LEU A 91 4.62 -7.95 -6.75
N PRO A 92 5.72 -7.19 -6.61
CA PRO A 92 5.65 -5.75 -6.48
C PRO A 92 5.09 -5.05 -7.73
N PHE A 93 4.34 -4.00 -7.51
CA PHE A 93 4.16 -2.91 -8.46
C PHE A 93 4.37 -1.59 -7.74
N PHE A 94 4.91 -0.62 -8.42
CA PHE A 94 5.31 0.65 -7.83
C PHE A 94 5.25 1.77 -8.85
N GLY A 95 5.22 2.99 -8.36
CA GLY A 95 5.12 4.15 -9.24
C GLY A 95 4.81 5.43 -8.50
N LYS A 96 4.03 6.29 -9.16
CA LYS A 96 3.63 7.60 -8.67
C LYS A 96 2.12 7.71 -8.58
N ALA A 97 1.64 8.27 -7.49
CA ALA A 97 0.26 8.68 -7.33
C ALA A 97 0.16 10.21 -7.34
N HIS A 98 -0.88 10.72 -7.97
CA HIS A 98 -1.20 12.15 -8.04
C HIS A 98 -2.62 12.31 -7.54
N VAL A 99 -2.79 13.18 -6.57
CA VAL A 99 -4.09 13.42 -5.92
C VAL A 99 -4.43 14.90 -6.04
N ALA A 100 -5.63 15.19 -6.53
CA ALA A 100 -6.17 16.53 -6.57
C ALA A 100 -7.57 16.54 -5.95
N TYR A 101 -7.90 17.59 -5.21
CA TYR A 101 -9.26 17.83 -4.74
C TYR A 101 -9.59 19.32 -4.68
N ILE A 102 -10.87 19.66 -4.82
CA ILE A 102 -11.37 21.03 -4.68
C ILE A 102 -12.09 21.11 -3.33
N PRO A 103 -11.54 21.82 -2.34
CA PRO A 103 -12.15 21.91 -1.03
C PRO A 103 -13.54 22.57 -1.09
N LYS A 104 -14.46 22.11 -0.26
CA LYS A 104 -15.76 22.75 -0.02
C LYS A 104 -15.76 23.49 1.31
N LYS A 105 -15.31 22.82 2.35
CA LYS A 105 -15.28 23.34 3.72
C LYS A 105 -14.01 22.92 4.46
N TYR A 106 -13.51 21.73 4.15
CA TYR A 106 -12.38 21.15 4.88
C TYR A 106 -11.18 20.95 3.97
N ILE A 107 -10.02 21.27 4.53
CA ILE A 107 -8.71 20.90 3.96
C ILE A 107 -7.97 20.03 4.97
N THR A 108 -6.97 19.30 4.49
CA THR A 108 -6.09 18.51 5.36
C THR A 108 -4.63 18.87 5.11
N GLY A 109 -3.79 18.63 6.11
CA GLY A 109 -2.35 18.83 5.94
C GLY A 109 -1.82 18.01 4.78
N LEU A 110 -1.05 18.64 3.87
CA LEU A 110 -0.56 18.02 2.64
C LEU A 110 0.17 16.69 2.87
N SER A 111 0.87 16.56 4.01
CA SER A 111 1.58 15.33 4.40
C SER A 111 0.64 14.14 4.70
N LYS A 112 -0.67 14.38 4.85
CA LYS A 112 -1.65 13.30 5.13
C LYS A 112 -2.03 12.55 3.85
N ILE A 113 -2.03 13.23 2.72
CA ILE A 113 -2.35 12.61 1.43
C ILE A 113 -1.37 11.48 1.07
N PRO A 114 -0.03 11.68 1.10
CA PRO A 114 0.91 10.57 0.89
C PRO A 114 0.76 9.42 1.88
N ARG A 115 0.40 9.71 3.13
CA ARG A 115 0.16 8.65 4.13
C ARG A 115 -1.07 7.80 3.78
N VAL A 116 -2.14 8.42 3.30
CA VAL A 116 -3.33 7.69 2.82
C VAL A 116 -2.98 6.82 1.64
N VAL A 117 -2.19 7.34 0.69
CA VAL A 117 -1.68 6.54 -0.45
C VAL A 117 -0.86 5.35 0.05
N ASP A 118 0.08 5.54 1.00
CA ASP A 118 0.89 4.44 1.56
C ASP A 118 0.01 3.40 2.25
N ILE A 119 -0.98 3.80 3.05
CA ILE A 119 -1.89 2.87 3.73
C ILE A 119 -2.63 1.96 2.74
N PHE A 120 -3.15 2.50 1.64
CA PHE A 120 -3.81 1.69 0.61
C PHE A 120 -2.82 0.88 -0.22
N ALA A 121 -1.62 1.41 -0.48
CA ALA A 121 -0.56 0.70 -1.19
C ALA A 121 -0.01 -0.49 -0.39
N ARG A 122 0.05 -0.41 0.95
CA ARG A 122 0.53 -1.49 1.83
C ARG A 122 -0.55 -2.56 2.09
N ARG A 123 -1.14 -3.05 1.01
CA ARG A 123 -2.14 -4.14 0.97
C ARG A 123 -1.88 -4.99 -0.28
N LEU A 124 -2.55 -6.13 -0.39
CA LEU A 124 -2.64 -6.83 -1.66
C LEU A 124 -3.63 -6.07 -2.55
N GLN A 125 -3.16 -5.56 -3.69
CA GLN A 125 -3.91 -4.59 -4.49
C GLN A 125 -3.97 -4.92 -5.98
N ILE A 126 -4.93 -4.30 -6.63
CA ILE A 126 -4.90 -3.98 -8.05
C ILE A 126 -4.91 -2.46 -8.19
N GLN A 127 -4.28 -1.95 -9.24
CA GLN A 127 -4.10 -0.51 -9.45
C GLN A 127 -5.44 0.24 -9.44
N GLU A 128 -6.44 -0.29 -10.09
CA GLU A 128 -7.78 0.29 -10.23
C GLU A 128 -8.49 0.40 -8.88
N ARG A 129 -8.46 -0.68 -8.07
CA ARG A 129 -9.07 -0.68 -6.73
C ARG A 129 -8.37 0.31 -5.81
N MET A 130 -7.03 0.33 -5.82
CA MET A 130 -6.25 1.28 -5.02
C MET A 130 -6.61 2.73 -5.37
N THR A 131 -6.69 3.04 -6.67
CA THR A 131 -7.09 4.37 -7.17
C THR A 131 -8.45 4.78 -6.63
N MET A 132 -9.43 3.88 -6.72
CA MET A 132 -10.80 4.12 -6.23
C MET A 132 -10.84 4.27 -4.71
N GLN A 133 -10.14 3.43 -3.97
CA GLN A 133 -10.11 3.49 -2.51
C GLN A 133 -9.52 4.80 -1.99
N ILE A 134 -8.44 5.29 -2.60
CA ILE A 134 -7.83 6.58 -2.25
C ILE A 134 -8.84 7.71 -2.52
N LYS A 135 -9.43 7.72 -3.71
CA LYS A 135 -10.46 8.73 -4.10
C LYS A 135 -11.63 8.73 -3.12
N ASP A 136 -12.20 7.55 -2.85
CA ASP A 136 -13.38 7.42 -2.00
C ASP A 136 -13.10 7.79 -0.54
N CYS A 137 -11.92 7.46 -0.02
CA CYS A 137 -11.49 7.87 1.31
C CYS A 137 -11.45 9.40 1.45
N ILE A 138 -10.84 10.09 0.49
CA ILE A 138 -10.75 11.56 0.48
C ILE A 138 -12.15 12.17 0.33
N GLN A 139 -12.97 11.64 -0.59
CA GLN A 139 -14.33 12.10 -0.83
C GLN A 139 -15.21 12.00 0.42
N ARG A 140 -15.17 10.86 1.12
CA ARG A 140 -15.99 10.67 2.34
C ARG A 140 -15.50 11.48 3.52
N THR A 141 -14.18 11.70 3.64
CA THR A 141 -13.61 12.32 4.83
C THR A 141 -13.64 13.84 4.78
N LEU A 142 -13.31 14.42 3.61
CA LEU A 142 -13.18 15.87 3.45
C LEU A 142 -14.42 16.51 2.83
N ASP A 143 -15.36 15.74 2.28
CA ASP A 143 -16.54 16.21 1.53
C ASP A 143 -16.19 17.33 0.51
N PRO A 144 -15.18 17.14 -0.35
CA PRO A 144 -14.80 18.16 -1.32
C PRO A 144 -15.80 18.23 -2.48
N LEU A 145 -15.73 19.29 -3.27
CA LEU A 145 -16.52 19.45 -4.48
C LEU A 145 -16.16 18.43 -5.56
N GLY A 146 -14.93 17.93 -5.55
CA GLY A 146 -14.46 16.87 -6.43
C GLY A 146 -13.09 16.36 -6.02
N VAL A 147 -12.82 15.10 -6.36
CA VAL A 147 -11.52 14.42 -6.15
C VAL A 147 -11.09 13.74 -7.44
N MET A 148 -9.84 13.88 -7.78
CA MET A 148 -9.18 13.13 -8.86
C MET A 148 -7.95 12.43 -8.31
N VAL A 149 -7.79 11.16 -8.66
CA VAL A 149 -6.61 10.36 -8.35
C VAL A 149 -6.11 9.72 -9.64
N VAL A 150 -4.83 9.90 -9.93
CA VAL A 150 -4.15 9.30 -11.07
C VAL A 150 -2.98 8.48 -10.54
N ILE A 151 -2.83 7.26 -11.01
CA ILE A 151 -1.73 6.36 -10.66
C ILE A 151 -1.01 5.90 -11.92
N GLU A 152 0.29 6.12 -11.93
CA GLU A 152 1.21 5.59 -12.94
C GLU A 152 2.07 4.52 -12.28
N ALA A 153 2.08 3.29 -12.83
CA ALA A 153 2.76 2.18 -12.19
C ALA A 153 3.50 1.26 -13.17
N GLN A 154 4.57 0.68 -12.66
CA GLN A 154 5.27 -0.45 -13.27
C GLN A 154 4.95 -1.71 -12.49
N HIS A 155 4.49 -2.76 -13.19
CA HIS A 155 4.09 -4.03 -12.62
C HIS A 155 5.15 -5.11 -12.87
N MET A 156 5.76 -5.63 -11.81
CA MET A 156 6.74 -6.72 -11.93
C MET A 156 6.11 -8.04 -12.40
N CYS A 157 4.82 -8.24 -12.14
CA CYS A 157 4.10 -9.41 -12.64
C CYS A 157 4.00 -9.45 -14.17
N CYS A 158 4.09 -8.31 -14.86
CA CYS A 158 4.14 -8.28 -16.32
C CYS A 158 5.43 -8.89 -16.89
N LEU A 159 6.50 -9.01 -16.08
CA LEU A 159 7.75 -9.62 -16.47
C LEU A 159 7.73 -11.16 -16.45
N LEU A 160 6.70 -11.77 -15.85
CA LEU A 160 6.54 -13.22 -15.83
C LEU A 160 6.24 -13.80 -17.22
N TYR A 161 5.70 -12.98 -18.11
CA TYR A 161 5.28 -13.38 -19.45
C TYR A 161 6.19 -12.71 -20.47
N THR A 162 7.18 -13.44 -20.97
CA THR A 162 8.10 -12.97 -22.02
C THR A 162 7.51 -13.02 -23.43
N SER A 163 6.33 -13.60 -23.60
CA SER A 163 5.54 -13.52 -24.83
C SER A 163 4.26 -12.72 -24.58
N PRO A 164 3.70 -12.07 -25.62
CA PRO A 164 2.39 -11.47 -25.48
C PRO A 164 1.44 -12.57 -25.02
N SER A 165 1.11 -12.55 -23.72
CA SER A 165 0.01 -13.35 -23.24
C SER A 165 -1.21 -12.93 -24.05
N PRO A 166 -1.86 -13.84 -24.79
CA PRO A 166 -3.22 -13.57 -25.13
C PRO A 166 -3.90 -13.36 -23.80
N ARG A 167 -4.31 -12.16 -23.52
CA ARG A 167 -5.17 -11.95 -22.36
C ARG A 167 -6.37 -12.81 -22.56
N ASP A 168 -6.40 -13.73 -21.70
CA ASP A 168 -7.50 -14.56 -21.35
C ASP A 168 -8.82 -13.79 -21.36
#